data_1340a4cb841b66eeceae1d97ef19da64
#
_entry.id   1340a4cb841b66eeceae1d97ef19da64
#
_cell.length_a   1.000
_cell.length_b   1.000
_cell.length_c   1.000
_cell.angle_alpha   90.00
_cell.angle_beta   90.00
_cell.angle_gamma   90.00
#
_symmetry.space_group_name_H-M   'P 1'
#
loop_
_entity.id
_entity.type
_entity.pdbx_description
1 polymer ?
#
loop_
_entity_poly.entity_id
_entity_poly.type
_entity_poly.pdbx_seq_one_letter_code
_entity_poly.pdbx_strand_id
1 'polypeptide(L)'
;MKIISLMPVEDEEWILNLSLRQLSEITDEVIILNDNSSDKTTEVAKVYKNCTVLDYKEKENFVNMSRRRNVLLEQGRKMGGTHFVMLDADECFSDDFQKDIRNTLSKLSKGQALCLPWTFVFKYGEQIVIDPKLSIIKDFIFCDDGVSLYEDKALSEGRTPAIRNNYVIEENKKFAVYHFQYYAEKRNQLKQIWYRCNELIEGKRSAYRINATYLFTKTFKPQQIINVDDAYIKANLSSIKNSDDKFLLKRITDLFDLYGIKFFEKLDIWYMKETMDIFINEMKRDPKPSIPSKIIMLVNEYKNIILNKIIK
;
A
#
# COMPACT_ATOMS: atom_id res chain seq x y z
N MET A 1 14.03 -23.03 9.97
CA MET A 1 13.38 -21.86 9.32
C MET A 1 12.44 -21.24 10.34
N LYS A 2 12.64 -19.95 10.69
CA LYS A 2 11.69 -19.14 11.47
C LYS A 2 11.16 -18.03 10.59
N ILE A 3 9.86 -18.02 10.38
CA ILE A 3 9.14 -17.06 9.51
C ILE A 3 8.54 -15.97 10.39
N ILE A 4 8.88 -14.71 10.15
CA ILE A 4 8.34 -13.58 10.90
C ILE A 4 7.68 -12.61 9.91
N SER A 5 6.43 -12.21 10.17
CA SER A 5 5.79 -11.13 9.43
C SER A 5 6.17 -9.78 10.03
N LEU A 6 6.48 -8.81 9.17
CA LEU A 6 6.84 -7.45 9.51
C LEU A 6 5.82 -6.50 8.88
N MET A 7 5.06 -5.75 9.69
CA MET A 7 3.95 -4.96 9.19
C MET A 7 3.94 -3.55 9.81
N PRO A 8 4.22 -2.49 9.04
CA PRO A 8 3.93 -1.13 9.49
C PRO A 8 2.43 -0.86 9.38
N VAL A 9 1.83 -0.26 10.41
CA VAL A 9 0.40 0.05 10.43
C VAL A 9 0.13 1.44 10.96
N GLU A 10 -0.91 2.08 10.43
CA GLU A 10 -1.44 3.35 10.90
C GLU A 10 -2.93 3.44 10.55
N ASP A 11 -3.80 3.43 11.59
CA ASP A 11 -5.26 3.52 11.45
C ASP A 11 -5.87 2.49 10.47
N GLU A 12 -5.57 1.21 10.68
CA GLU A 12 -6.03 0.10 9.84
C GLU A 12 -6.99 -0.87 10.57
N GLU A 13 -7.65 -0.41 11.66
CA GLU A 13 -8.66 -1.19 12.41
C GLU A 13 -9.70 -1.87 11.48
N TRP A 14 -10.04 -1.21 10.38
CA TRP A 14 -11.10 -1.63 9.48
C TRP A 14 -10.79 -2.95 8.76
N ILE A 15 -9.53 -3.26 8.50
CA ILE A 15 -9.10 -4.41 7.69
C ILE A 15 -8.05 -5.29 8.36
N LEU A 16 -7.33 -4.78 9.35
CA LEU A 16 -6.18 -5.46 9.96
C LEU A 16 -6.49 -6.90 10.41
N ASN A 17 -7.72 -7.16 10.84
CA ASN A 17 -8.13 -8.50 11.25
C ASN A 17 -8.06 -9.54 10.10
N LEU A 18 -8.28 -9.12 8.85
CA LEU A 18 -8.16 -9.99 7.68
C LEU A 18 -6.71 -10.46 7.51
N SER A 19 -5.76 -9.55 7.47
CA SER A 19 -4.34 -9.89 7.28
C SER A 19 -3.75 -10.64 8.47
N LEU A 20 -4.04 -10.21 9.69
CA LEU A 20 -3.50 -10.83 10.90
C LEU A 20 -3.98 -12.24 11.14
N ARG A 21 -5.25 -12.55 10.84
CA ARG A 21 -5.76 -13.92 10.95
C ARG A 21 -4.90 -14.87 10.10
N GLN A 22 -4.63 -14.50 8.85
CA GLN A 22 -3.81 -15.31 7.97
C GLN A 22 -2.35 -15.40 8.45
N LEU A 23 -1.74 -14.25 8.72
CA LEU A 23 -0.34 -14.19 9.10
C LEU A 23 -0.06 -14.91 10.42
N SER A 24 -0.97 -14.83 11.39
CA SER A 24 -0.83 -15.54 12.65
C SER A 24 -0.85 -17.08 12.51
N GLU A 25 -1.47 -17.60 11.46
CA GLU A 25 -1.53 -19.04 11.16
C GLU A 25 -0.29 -19.53 10.39
N ILE A 26 0.25 -18.69 9.48
CA ILE A 26 1.30 -19.12 8.55
C ILE A 26 2.70 -18.72 8.95
N THR A 27 2.84 -17.79 9.89
CA THR A 27 4.13 -17.34 10.42
C THR A 27 4.33 -17.73 11.88
N ASP A 28 5.58 -17.82 12.30
CA ASP A 28 5.90 -18.15 13.72
C ASP A 28 5.63 -16.96 14.63
N GLU A 29 5.83 -15.74 14.11
CA GLU A 29 5.59 -14.47 14.82
C GLU A 29 5.12 -13.40 13.84
N VAL A 30 4.34 -12.44 14.32
CA VAL A 30 3.97 -11.21 13.62
C VAL A 30 4.48 -10.02 14.43
N ILE A 31 5.20 -9.10 13.80
CA ILE A 31 5.64 -7.85 14.41
C ILE A 31 4.93 -6.70 13.71
N ILE A 32 4.16 -5.95 14.47
CA ILE A 32 3.49 -4.74 14.01
C ILE A 32 4.25 -3.53 14.52
N LEU A 33 4.55 -2.59 13.64
CA LEU A 33 5.02 -1.27 14.00
C LEU A 33 3.83 -0.29 13.91
N ASN A 34 3.29 0.08 15.07
CA ASN A 34 2.20 1.03 15.18
C ASN A 34 2.74 2.46 15.01
N ASP A 35 2.33 3.11 13.92
CA ASP A 35 2.72 4.49 13.60
C ASP A 35 1.66 5.49 14.09
N ASN A 36 1.53 5.61 15.42
CA ASN A 36 0.62 6.54 16.08
C ASN A 36 -0.87 6.36 15.68
N SER A 37 -1.35 5.13 15.52
CA SER A 37 -2.76 4.89 15.24
C SER A 37 -3.66 5.51 16.30
N SER A 38 -4.72 6.16 15.86
CA SER A 38 -5.73 6.81 16.70
C SER A 38 -7.01 5.97 16.87
N ASP A 39 -7.15 4.91 16.08
CA ASP A 39 -8.24 3.93 16.11
C ASP A 39 -7.90 2.71 16.97
N LYS A 40 -8.66 1.62 16.84
CA LYS A 40 -8.44 0.38 17.59
C LYS A 40 -7.47 -0.60 16.90
N THR A 41 -6.58 -0.11 16.06
CA THR A 41 -5.56 -0.93 15.37
C THR A 41 -4.76 -1.77 16.36
N THR A 42 -4.28 -1.18 17.44
CA THR A 42 -3.47 -1.88 18.45
C THR A 42 -4.26 -2.91 19.26
N GLU A 43 -5.52 -2.64 19.55
CA GLU A 43 -6.43 -3.56 20.23
C GLU A 43 -6.70 -4.80 19.36
N VAL A 44 -6.93 -4.59 18.05
CA VAL A 44 -7.09 -5.70 17.09
C VAL A 44 -5.83 -6.57 17.07
N ALA A 45 -4.65 -5.96 17.03
CA ALA A 45 -3.40 -6.70 17.00
C ALA A 45 -3.17 -7.56 18.25
N LYS A 46 -3.48 -7.04 19.42
CA LYS A 46 -3.29 -7.72 20.73
C LYS A 46 -4.16 -8.97 20.93
N VAL A 47 -5.16 -9.20 20.08
CA VAL A 47 -5.95 -10.43 20.10
C VAL A 47 -5.14 -11.66 19.69
N TYR A 48 -4.11 -11.47 18.87
CA TYR A 48 -3.28 -12.54 18.33
C TYR A 48 -2.07 -12.81 19.24
N LYS A 49 -1.97 -14.03 19.77
CA LYS A 49 -0.96 -14.40 20.77
C LYS A 49 0.50 -14.32 20.28
N ASN A 50 0.71 -14.57 18.99
CA ASN A 50 2.02 -14.48 18.34
C ASN A 50 2.24 -13.13 17.65
N CYS A 51 1.49 -12.09 18.05
CA CYS A 51 1.64 -10.74 17.52
C CYS A 51 2.27 -9.83 18.57
N THR A 52 3.40 -9.22 18.22
CA THR A 52 4.08 -8.19 19.03
C THR A 52 3.83 -6.83 18.41
N VAL A 53 3.37 -5.89 19.22
CA VAL A 53 3.15 -4.50 18.80
C VAL A 53 4.30 -3.62 19.32
N LEU A 54 4.93 -2.90 18.41
CA LEU A 54 5.94 -1.88 18.70
C LEU A 54 5.36 -0.51 18.39
N ASP A 55 5.51 0.46 19.28
CA ASP A 55 5.13 1.84 18.99
C ASP A 55 6.28 2.58 18.35
N TYR A 56 6.02 3.19 17.18
CA TYR A 56 6.98 4.06 16.50
C TYR A 56 6.94 5.45 17.15
N LYS A 57 8.03 5.85 17.79
CA LYS A 57 8.09 7.08 18.59
C LYS A 57 8.82 8.24 17.90
N GLU A 58 9.42 8.00 16.74
CA GLU A 58 10.15 9.05 16.04
C GLU A 58 9.17 10.05 15.42
N LYS A 59 9.39 11.32 15.70
CA LYS A 59 8.68 12.42 15.04
C LYS A 59 9.42 12.77 13.75
N GLU A 60 8.79 12.46 12.64
CA GLU A 60 9.30 12.79 11.31
C GLU A 60 8.41 13.84 10.66
N ASN A 61 9.02 14.77 9.92
CA ASN A 61 8.27 15.73 9.11
C ASN A 61 7.58 15.06 7.92
N PHE A 62 8.09 13.89 7.50
CA PHE A 62 7.55 13.08 6.40
C PHE A 62 7.64 11.61 6.74
N VAL A 63 6.67 10.84 6.23
CA VAL A 63 6.66 9.38 6.37
C VAL A 63 7.88 8.78 5.69
N ASN A 64 8.79 8.17 6.46
CA ASN A 64 9.94 7.45 5.93
C ASN A 64 9.73 5.94 6.12
N MET A 65 9.24 5.28 5.07
CA MET A 65 8.95 3.85 5.11
C MET A 65 10.19 2.99 5.31
N SER A 66 11.34 3.40 4.80
CA SER A 66 12.60 2.65 4.94
C SER A 66 13.03 2.55 6.39
N ARG A 67 12.92 3.64 7.15
CA ARG A 67 13.26 3.64 8.59
C ARG A 67 12.34 2.72 9.37
N ARG A 68 11.01 2.79 9.11
CA ARG A 68 10.03 1.91 9.75
C ARG A 68 10.32 0.45 9.47
N ARG A 69 10.64 0.11 8.24
CA ARG A 69 10.99 -1.25 7.83
C ARG A 69 12.32 -1.71 8.44
N ASN A 70 13.31 -0.84 8.60
CA ASN A 70 14.56 -1.18 9.27
C ASN A 70 14.34 -1.46 10.76
N VAL A 71 13.48 -0.71 11.46
CA VAL A 71 13.10 -0.98 12.86
C VAL A 71 12.45 -2.37 12.98
N LEU A 72 11.51 -2.67 12.09
CA LEU A 72 10.85 -3.98 12.03
C LEU A 72 11.85 -5.11 11.76
N LEU A 73 12.73 -4.93 10.77
CA LEU A 73 13.74 -5.92 10.39
C LEU A 73 14.73 -6.19 11.54
N GLU A 74 15.21 -5.14 12.21
CA GLU A 74 16.09 -5.27 13.37
C GLU A 74 15.43 -6.08 14.48
N GLN A 75 14.17 -5.78 14.79
CA GLN A 75 13.42 -6.53 15.79
C GLN A 75 13.20 -7.99 15.37
N GLY A 76 12.85 -8.23 14.11
CA GLY A 76 12.69 -9.59 13.57
C GLY A 76 13.98 -10.41 13.66
N ARG A 77 15.13 -9.79 13.35
CA ARG A 77 16.46 -10.41 13.53
C ARG A 77 16.76 -10.74 14.99
N LYS A 78 16.47 -9.81 15.92
CA LYS A 78 16.61 -10.05 17.37
C LYS A 78 15.76 -11.24 17.86
N MET A 79 14.59 -11.45 17.25
CA MET A 79 13.74 -12.60 17.54
C MET A 79 14.15 -13.88 16.81
N GLY A 80 15.26 -13.87 16.07
CA GLY A 80 15.83 -15.04 15.38
C GLY A 80 15.11 -15.38 14.07
N GLY A 81 14.43 -14.43 13.45
CA GLY A 81 13.83 -14.58 12.13
C GLY A 81 14.86 -14.92 11.06
N THR A 82 14.53 -15.83 10.18
CA THR A 82 15.35 -16.22 9.03
C THR A 82 14.68 -15.90 7.70
N HIS A 83 13.36 -15.87 7.71
CA HIS A 83 12.53 -15.49 6.56
C HIS A 83 11.53 -14.44 7.02
N PHE A 84 11.43 -13.38 6.25
CA PHE A 84 10.57 -12.25 6.57
C PHE A 84 9.50 -12.06 5.52
N VAL A 85 8.25 -11.91 5.99
CA VAL A 85 7.08 -11.57 5.18
C VAL A 85 6.76 -10.09 5.40
N MET A 86 6.70 -9.31 4.32
CA MET A 86 6.39 -7.88 4.36
C MET A 86 5.07 -7.62 3.63
N LEU A 87 3.97 -7.62 4.37
CA LEU A 87 2.65 -7.22 3.89
C LEU A 87 2.20 -5.93 4.56
N ASP A 88 1.41 -5.14 3.83
CA ASP A 88 0.65 -4.04 4.42
C ASP A 88 -0.64 -4.59 5.06
N ALA A 89 -1.27 -3.82 5.96
CA ALA A 89 -2.46 -4.25 6.69
C ALA A 89 -3.65 -4.62 5.78
N ASP A 90 -3.71 -4.00 4.60
CA ASP A 90 -4.75 -4.20 3.60
C ASP A 90 -4.34 -5.22 2.51
N GLU A 91 -3.49 -6.19 2.89
CA GLU A 91 -3.03 -7.25 2.00
C GLU A 91 -3.16 -8.64 2.65
N CYS A 92 -3.44 -9.65 1.81
CA CYS A 92 -3.36 -11.05 2.21
C CYS A 92 -2.87 -11.91 1.05
N PHE A 93 -2.34 -13.08 1.34
CA PHE A 93 -1.99 -14.08 0.34
C PHE A 93 -3.22 -14.83 -0.16
N SER A 94 -3.14 -15.37 -1.37
CA SER A 94 -4.11 -16.35 -1.86
C SER A 94 -4.14 -17.60 -0.97
N ASP A 95 -5.29 -18.26 -0.90
CA ASP A 95 -5.49 -19.49 -0.13
C ASP A 95 -4.50 -20.60 -0.56
N ASP A 96 -4.24 -20.73 -1.87
CA ASP A 96 -3.28 -21.69 -2.39
C ASP A 96 -1.84 -21.39 -1.90
N PHE A 97 -1.42 -20.11 -1.86
CA PHE A 97 -0.10 -19.75 -1.33
C PHE A 97 -0.02 -19.93 0.18
N GLN A 98 -1.06 -19.58 0.92
CA GLN A 98 -1.14 -19.83 2.36
C GLN A 98 -0.85 -21.28 2.71
N LYS A 99 -1.39 -22.22 1.94
CA LYS A 99 -1.19 -23.67 2.15
C LYS A 99 0.22 -24.14 1.84
N ASP A 100 0.93 -23.48 0.92
CA ASP A 100 2.26 -23.90 0.43
C ASP A 100 3.41 -23.05 0.95
N ILE A 101 3.14 -21.99 1.69
CA ILE A 101 4.15 -20.97 2.06
C ILE A 101 5.43 -21.56 2.63
N ARG A 102 5.34 -22.49 3.58
CA ARG A 102 6.53 -23.09 4.22
C ARG A 102 7.36 -23.90 3.23
N ASN A 103 6.73 -24.64 2.32
CA ASN A 103 7.42 -25.38 1.27
C ASN A 103 8.09 -24.43 0.28
N THR A 104 7.40 -23.38 -0.16
CA THR A 104 7.97 -22.39 -1.07
C THR A 104 9.14 -21.66 -0.42
N LEU A 105 9.02 -21.19 0.82
CA LEU A 105 10.09 -20.46 1.49
C LEU A 105 11.31 -21.31 1.82
N SER A 106 11.13 -22.61 2.03
CA SER A 106 12.26 -23.54 2.27
C SER A 106 13.24 -23.64 1.10
N LYS A 107 12.83 -23.19 -0.09
CA LYS A 107 13.66 -23.20 -1.31
C LYS A 107 14.46 -21.91 -1.50
N LEU A 108 14.16 -20.86 -0.72
CA LEU A 108 14.89 -19.61 -0.80
C LEU A 108 16.25 -19.70 -0.13
N SER A 109 17.28 -19.25 -0.82
CA SER A 109 18.61 -19.08 -0.28
C SER A 109 18.75 -17.70 0.40
N LYS A 110 19.75 -17.58 1.28
CA LYS A 110 20.09 -16.30 1.92
C LYS A 110 20.27 -15.16 0.90
N GLY A 111 19.65 -14.03 1.15
CA GLY A 111 19.70 -12.88 0.28
C GLY A 111 18.77 -12.98 -0.96
N GLN A 112 17.89 -13.98 -1.04
CA GLN A 112 16.89 -14.06 -2.08
C GLN A 112 15.54 -13.48 -1.62
N ALA A 113 14.85 -12.80 -2.53
CA ALA A 113 13.49 -12.32 -2.34
C ALA A 113 12.53 -13.03 -3.30
N LEU A 114 11.37 -13.41 -2.77
CA LEU A 114 10.27 -13.98 -3.54
C LEU A 114 9.32 -12.88 -4.02
N CYS A 115 9.10 -12.86 -5.32
CA CYS A 115 8.17 -11.96 -5.99
C CYS A 115 6.89 -12.71 -6.36
N LEU A 116 5.75 -12.10 -6.02
CA LEU A 116 4.42 -12.63 -6.30
C LEU A 116 3.60 -11.63 -7.11
N PRO A 117 2.61 -12.11 -7.89
CA PRO A 117 1.60 -11.25 -8.48
C PRO A 117 0.86 -10.46 -7.40
N TRP A 118 0.72 -9.15 -7.62
CA TRP A 118 -0.01 -8.24 -6.74
C TRP A 118 -1.32 -7.85 -7.40
N THR A 119 -2.43 -8.32 -6.86
CA THR A 119 -3.75 -8.27 -7.47
C THR A 119 -4.68 -7.38 -6.66
N PHE A 120 -5.34 -6.43 -7.31
CA PHE A 120 -6.24 -5.50 -6.65
C PHE A 120 -7.65 -6.08 -6.48
N VAL A 121 -8.20 -5.90 -5.28
CA VAL A 121 -9.55 -6.33 -4.90
C VAL A 121 -10.51 -5.13 -4.97
N PHE A 122 -11.67 -5.34 -5.59
CA PHE A 122 -12.69 -4.33 -5.84
C PHE A 122 -14.06 -4.75 -5.29
N LYS A 123 -15.00 -3.80 -5.31
CA LYS A 123 -16.41 -4.00 -4.99
C LYS A 123 -16.63 -4.83 -3.72
N TYR A 124 -16.08 -4.34 -2.62
CA TYR A 124 -16.25 -5.00 -1.33
C TYR A 124 -15.82 -6.46 -1.30
N GLY A 125 -14.78 -6.80 -2.07
CA GLY A 125 -14.19 -8.13 -2.08
C GLY A 125 -14.79 -9.11 -3.09
N GLU A 126 -15.76 -8.68 -3.90
CA GLU A 126 -16.43 -9.57 -4.88
C GLU A 126 -15.59 -9.77 -6.15
N GLN A 127 -14.74 -8.82 -6.50
CA GLN A 127 -14.05 -8.79 -7.78
C GLN A 127 -12.56 -8.53 -7.64
N ILE A 128 -11.78 -9.13 -8.52
CA ILE A 128 -10.36 -8.83 -8.71
C ILE A 128 -10.10 -8.38 -10.14
N VAL A 129 -9.07 -7.56 -10.30
CA VAL A 129 -8.63 -7.11 -11.61
C VAL A 129 -7.56 -8.05 -12.14
N ILE A 130 -7.83 -8.58 -13.34
CA ILE A 130 -6.82 -9.24 -14.17
C ILE A 130 -6.57 -8.33 -15.37
N ASP A 131 -5.76 -7.32 -15.20
CA ASP A 131 -5.31 -6.48 -16.31
C ASP A 131 -3.78 -6.63 -16.42
N PRO A 132 -3.24 -7.08 -17.55
CA PRO A 132 -1.79 -7.21 -17.74
C PRO A 132 -1.03 -5.91 -17.49
N LYS A 133 -1.68 -4.75 -17.69
CA LYS A 133 -1.11 -3.43 -17.38
C LYS A 133 -1.05 -3.13 -15.87
N LEU A 134 -1.80 -3.89 -15.06
CA LEU A 134 -1.88 -3.77 -13.62
C LEU A 134 -1.37 -5.01 -12.89
N SER A 135 -1.03 -6.06 -13.63
CA SER A 135 -0.39 -7.24 -13.07
C SER A 135 1.04 -6.88 -12.68
N ILE A 136 1.17 -6.30 -11.50
CA ILE A 136 2.46 -5.90 -10.94
C ILE A 136 2.99 -7.11 -10.17
N ILE A 137 4.19 -7.55 -10.52
CA ILE A 137 4.94 -8.51 -9.73
C ILE A 137 5.77 -7.72 -8.71
N LYS A 138 5.63 -8.04 -7.43
CA LYS A 138 6.37 -7.37 -6.35
C LYS A 138 7.02 -8.38 -5.42
N ASP A 139 8.09 -7.93 -4.78
CA ASP A 139 8.81 -8.60 -3.73
C ASP A 139 8.05 -8.48 -2.39
N PHE A 140 7.66 -9.60 -1.80
CA PHE A 140 6.91 -9.61 -0.54
C PHE A 140 7.61 -10.39 0.58
N ILE A 141 8.52 -11.29 0.23
CA ILE A 141 9.14 -12.19 1.17
C ILE A 141 10.63 -12.28 0.86
N PHE A 142 11.45 -12.45 1.87
CA PHE A 142 12.89 -12.66 1.66
C PHE A 142 13.49 -13.59 2.71
N CYS A 143 14.52 -14.33 2.28
CA CYS A 143 15.41 -15.06 3.17
C CYS A 143 16.54 -14.12 3.57
N ASP A 144 16.62 -13.78 4.85
CA ASP A 144 17.54 -12.77 5.36
C ASP A 144 19.01 -13.20 5.23
N ASP A 145 19.85 -12.27 4.79
CA ASP A 145 21.30 -12.44 4.75
C ASP A 145 21.99 -11.96 6.04
N GLY A 146 21.27 -11.28 6.91
CA GLY A 146 21.74 -10.73 8.18
C GLY A 146 22.43 -9.38 8.07
N VAL A 147 22.61 -8.82 6.85
CA VAL A 147 23.37 -7.57 6.63
C VAL A 147 22.63 -6.53 5.83
N SER A 148 21.81 -6.93 4.84
CA SER A 148 21.07 -6.01 3.99
C SER A 148 20.07 -5.16 4.80
N LEU A 149 19.92 -3.89 4.42
CA LEU A 149 19.02 -2.93 5.02
C LEU A 149 18.20 -2.24 3.93
N TYR A 150 17.07 -1.66 4.31
CA TYR A 150 16.32 -0.76 3.44
C TYR A 150 17.10 0.55 3.30
N GLU A 151 17.31 0.99 2.04
CA GLU A 151 17.95 2.27 1.75
C GLU A 151 17.06 3.43 2.20
N ASP A 152 17.67 4.53 2.66
CA ASP A 152 16.90 5.70 3.14
C ASP A 152 16.22 6.42 1.96
N LYS A 153 15.02 5.98 1.63
CA LYS A 153 14.15 6.55 0.61
C LYS A 153 12.76 6.84 1.20
N ALA A 154 12.14 7.90 0.71
CA ALA A 154 10.76 8.23 1.05
C ALA A 154 9.76 7.20 0.48
N LEU A 155 8.51 7.49 0.41
CA LEU A 155 7.30 6.71 0.13
C LEU A 155 7.33 5.56 -0.91
N SER A 156 8.34 5.39 -1.76
CA SER A 156 8.33 4.44 -2.90
C SER A 156 9.34 3.29 -2.79
N GLU A 157 9.63 2.82 -1.59
CA GLU A 157 10.62 1.77 -1.38
C GLU A 157 10.08 0.38 -1.72
N GLY A 158 10.98 -0.52 -2.16
CA GLY A 158 10.72 -1.96 -2.26
C GLY A 158 10.30 -2.56 -0.92
N ARG A 159 9.59 -3.68 -0.96
CA ARG A 159 9.14 -4.36 0.27
C ARG A 159 10.21 -5.21 0.92
N THR A 160 11.28 -5.48 0.21
CA THR A 160 12.45 -6.22 0.71
C THR A 160 13.66 -5.29 0.78
N PRO A 161 14.65 -5.55 1.65
CA PRO A 161 15.89 -4.80 1.67
C PRO A 161 16.57 -4.78 0.29
N ALA A 162 17.55 -3.89 0.08
CA ALA A 162 18.26 -3.74 -1.19
C ALA A 162 19.01 -5.02 -1.60
N ILE A 163 18.26 -6.05 -1.95
CA ILE A 163 18.74 -7.33 -2.46
C ILE A 163 19.04 -7.14 -3.94
N ARG A 164 20.32 -6.95 -4.27
CA ARG A 164 20.72 -6.68 -5.66
C ARG A 164 20.58 -7.94 -6.51
N ASN A 165 19.62 -7.92 -7.46
CA ASN A 165 19.44 -8.93 -8.52
C ASN A 165 19.20 -10.38 -8.06
N ASN A 166 18.65 -10.59 -6.88
CA ASN A 166 18.45 -11.93 -6.33
C ASN A 166 16.97 -12.24 -6.10
N TYR A 167 16.15 -11.88 -7.11
CA TYR A 167 14.71 -12.09 -7.10
C TYR A 167 14.33 -13.42 -7.71
N VAL A 168 13.47 -14.16 -7.00
CA VAL A 168 12.80 -15.37 -7.48
C VAL A 168 11.36 -14.99 -7.81
N ILE A 169 10.98 -15.12 -9.08
CA ILE A 169 9.60 -14.88 -9.50
C ILE A 169 8.83 -16.18 -9.37
N GLU A 170 7.71 -16.14 -8.65
CA GLU A 170 6.84 -17.29 -8.50
C GLU A 170 6.07 -17.56 -9.81
N GLU A 171 6.16 -18.77 -10.31
CA GLU A 171 5.54 -19.18 -11.59
C GLU A 171 4.13 -19.76 -11.40
N ASN A 172 3.76 -20.17 -10.19
CA ASN A 172 2.44 -20.69 -9.91
C ASN A 172 1.39 -19.59 -9.98
N LYS A 173 0.58 -19.60 -11.02
CA LYS A 173 -0.45 -18.58 -11.29
C LYS A 173 -1.57 -18.51 -10.24
N LYS A 174 -1.66 -19.48 -9.35
CA LYS A 174 -2.60 -19.48 -8.22
C LYS A 174 -2.05 -18.74 -7.01
N PHE A 175 -0.74 -18.45 -6.97
CA PHE A 175 -0.11 -17.74 -5.89
C PHE A 175 -0.16 -16.24 -6.18
N ALA A 176 -0.73 -15.49 -5.26
CA ALA A 176 -0.87 -14.04 -5.39
C ALA A 176 -0.93 -13.37 -4.02
N VAL A 177 -0.68 -12.06 -4.02
CA VAL A 177 -1.03 -11.16 -2.93
C VAL A 177 -2.24 -10.34 -3.38
N TYR A 178 -3.30 -10.38 -2.60
CA TYR A 178 -4.50 -9.59 -2.79
C TYR A 178 -4.39 -8.28 -2.02
N HIS A 179 -4.62 -7.15 -2.70
CA HIS A 179 -4.54 -5.82 -2.12
C HIS A 179 -5.91 -5.14 -2.13
N PHE A 180 -6.39 -4.79 -0.96
CA PHE A 180 -7.74 -4.24 -0.73
C PHE A 180 -7.81 -2.72 -0.85
N GLN A 181 -6.83 -2.09 -1.48
CA GLN A 181 -6.80 -0.63 -1.69
C GLN A 181 -8.11 -0.08 -2.27
N TYR A 182 -8.72 -0.82 -3.19
CA TYR A 182 -9.96 -0.41 -3.88
C TYR A 182 -11.22 -1.04 -3.28
N TYR A 183 -11.13 -1.67 -2.12
CA TYR A 183 -12.26 -2.28 -1.45
C TYR A 183 -13.33 -1.25 -1.09
N ALA A 184 -12.95 -0.16 -0.44
CA ALA A 184 -13.82 0.96 -0.07
C ALA A 184 -13.44 2.20 -0.90
N GLU A 185 -14.30 2.57 -1.87
CA GLU A 185 -14.00 3.64 -2.83
C GLU A 185 -13.71 4.99 -2.15
N LYS A 186 -14.56 5.39 -1.17
CA LYS A 186 -14.39 6.67 -0.47
C LYS A 186 -13.06 6.74 0.27
N ARG A 187 -12.70 5.69 1.01
CA ARG A 187 -11.42 5.60 1.72
C ARG A 187 -10.25 5.73 0.76
N ASN A 188 -10.30 4.98 -0.35
CA ASN A 188 -9.25 5.07 -1.36
C ASN A 188 -9.12 6.49 -1.91
N GLN A 189 -10.23 7.15 -2.26
CA GLN A 189 -10.20 8.52 -2.77
C GLN A 189 -9.56 9.50 -1.78
N LEU A 190 -9.91 9.44 -0.49
CA LEU A 190 -9.30 10.27 0.55
C LEU A 190 -7.80 9.96 0.73
N LYS A 191 -7.42 8.68 0.75
CA LYS A 191 -6.01 8.26 0.83
C LYS A 191 -5.19 8.80 -0.36
N GLN A 192 -5.77 8.76 -1.57
CA GLN A 192 -5.13 9.31 -2.77
C GLN A 192 -5.03 10.85 -2.74
N ILE A 193 -5.99 11.55 -2.17
CA ILE A 193 -5.91 13.00 -1.94
C ILE A 193 -4.79 13.32 -0.96
N TRP A 194 -4.74 12.61 0.15
CA TRP A 194 -3.70 12.79 1.16
C TRP A 194 -2.29 12.58 0.58
N TYR A 195 -2.08 11.53 -0.23
CA TYR A 195 -0.80 11.31 -0.92
C TYR A 195 -0.42 12.46 -1.85
N ARG A 196 -1.36 12.97 -2.65
CA ARG A 196 -1.11 14.13 -3.55
C ARG A 196 -0.70 15.36 -2.76
N CYS A 197 -1.33 15.63 -1.63
CA CYS A 197 -0.97 16.74 -0.76
C CYS A 197 0.46 16.60 -0.24
N ASN A 198 0.83 15.43 0.27
CA ASN A 198 2.18 15.18 0.80
C ASN A 198 3.26 15.27 -0.30
N GLU A 199 3.04 14.69 -1.48
CA GLU A 199 3.97 14.81 -2.61
C GLU A 199 4.18 16.28 -3.06
N LEU A 200 3.13 17.09 -2.98
CA LEU A 200 3.27 18.53 -3.29
C LEU A 200 4.09 19.26 -2.22
N ILE A 201 3.89 18.94 -0.95
CA ILE A 201 4.65 19.48 0.17
C ILE A 201 6.12 19.09 0.08
N GLU A 202 6.43 17.84 -0.30
CA GLU A 202 7.82 17.39 -0.54
C GLU A 202 8.54 18.23 -1.61
N GLY A 203 7.82 18.86 -2.53
CA GLY A 203 8.35 19.74 -3.55
C GLY A 203 9.16 19.07 -4.66
N LYS A 204 9.29 17.74 -4.65
CA LYS A 204 10.05 16.97 -5.67
C LYS A 204 9.35 16.92 -7.03
N ARG A 205 8.02 17.09 -7.03
CA ARG A 205 7.16 17.02 -8.22
C ARG A 205 6.24 18.22 -8.30
N SER A 206 6.01 18.72 -9.51
CA SER A 206 4.99 19.76 -9.72
C SER A 206 3.57 19.18 -9.57
N ALA A 207 2.60 20.04 -9.20
CA ALA A 207 1.19 19.63 -9.12
C ALA A 207 0.69 18.93 -10.40
N TYR A 208 1.17 19.36 -11.56
CA TYR A 208 0.90 18.77 -12.86
C TYR A 208 1.35 17.29 -12.93
N ARG A 209 2.60 16.99 -12.54
CA ARG A 209 3.12 15.63 -12.54
C ARG A 209 2.41 14.75 -11.53
N ILE A 210 2.09 15.30 -10.36
CA ILE A 210 1.33 14.60 -9.32
C ILE A 210 -0.06 14.22 -9.87
N ASN A 211 -0.81 15.18 -10.43
CA ASN A 211 -2.12 14.92 -11.01
C ASN A 211 -2.09 13.85 -12.10
N ALA A 212 -1.05 13.85 -12.96
CA ALA A 212 -0.88 12.85 -13.99
C ALA A 212 -0.63 11.44 -13.42
N THR A 213 0.18 11.35 -12.37
CA THR A 213 0.49 10.07 -11.70
C THR A 213 -0.78 9.45 -11.11
N TYR A 214 -1.62 10.26 -10.48
CA TYR A 214 -2.84 9.78 -9.79
C TYR A 214 -4.11 9.78 -10.65
N LEU A 215 -4.00 10.13 -11.92
CA LEU A 215 -5.15 10.12 -12.82
C LEU A 215 -5.80 8.73 -12.92
N PHE A 216 -4.97 7.69 -12.93
CA PHE A 216 -5.39 6.32 -12.96
C PHE A 216 -6.39 5.97 -11.83
N THR A 217 -6.14 6.45 -10.62
CA THR A 217 -7.01 6.15 -9.47
C THR A 217 -8.41 6.75 -9.58
N LYS A 218 -8.56 7.82 -10.38
CA LYS A 218 -9.84 8.51 -10.62
C LYS A 218 -10.59 7.97 -11.84
N THR A 219 -9.87 7.56 -12.87
CA THR A 219 -10.45 7.20 -14.18
C THR A 219 -10.36 5.72 -14.51
N PHE A 220 -9.88 4.91 -13.56
CA PHE A 220 -9.67 3.50 -13.78
C PHE A 220 -10.96 2.78 -14.12
N LYS A 221 -10.99 2.21 -15.32
CA LYS A 221 -11.99 1.25 -15.76
C LYS A 221 -11.25 -0.04 -16.07
N PRO A 222 -11.32 -1.02 -15.18
CA PRO A 222 -10.64 -2.29 -15.40
C PRO A 222 -11.21 -2.95 -16.67
N GLN A 223 -10.33 -3.37 -17.56
CA GLN A 223 -10.73 -4.03 -18.81
C GLN A 223 -11.09 -5.49 -18.59
N GLN A 224 -10.50 -6.10 -17.57
CA GLN A 224 -10.78 -7.49 -17.21
C GLN A 224 -11.01 -7.60 -15.70
N ILE A 225 -12.24 -7.85 -15.34
CA ILE A 225 -12.65 -8.10 -13.96
C ILE A 225 -13.19 -9.51 -13.91
N ILE A 226 -12.73 -10.28 -12.95
CA ILE A 226 -13.33 -11.58 -12.63
C ILE A 226 -13.83 -11.58 -11.19
N ASN A 227 -14.77 -12.47 -10.91
CA ASN A 227 -15.19 -12.69 -9.53
C ASN A 227 -14.06 -13.34 -8.74
N VAL A 228 -13.94 -12.96 -7.47
CA VAL A 228 -13.00 -13.58 -6.56
C VAL A 228 -13.37 -15.03 -6.35
N ASP A 229 -12.48 -15.94 -6.67
CA ASP A 229 -12.61 -17.36 -6.39
C ASP A 229 -11.48 -17.84 -5.46
N ASP A 230 -11.38 -17.19 -4.32
CA ASP A 230 -10.40 -17.50 -3.28
C ASP A 230 -11.12 -17.85 -1.99
N ALA A 231 -10.82 -19.00 -1.43
CA ALA A 231 -11.52 -19.53 -0.25
C ALA A 231 -11.24 -18.70 1.00
N TYR A 232 -10.00 -18.21 1.16
CA TYR A 232 -9.64 -17.38 2.30
C TYR A 232 -10.39 -16.05 2.28
N ILE A 233 -10.41 -15.36 1.14
CA ILE A 233 -11.13 -14.09 1.01
C ILE A 233 -12.61 -14.30 1.31
N LYS A 234 -13.27 -15.27 0.64
CA LYS A 234 -14.70 -15.53 0.81
C LYS A 234 -15.07 -15.81 2.28
N ALA A 235 -14.25 -16.56 2.99
CA ALA A 235 -14.50 -16.89 4.40
C ALA A 235 -14.30 -15.71 5.36
N ASN A 236 -13.50 -14.71 4.98
CA ASN A 236 -13.05 -13.66 5.91
C ASN A 236 -13.54 -12.25 5.54
N LEU A 237 -14.27 -12.05 4.43
CA LEU A 237 -14.80 -10.73 4.06
C LEU A 237 -15.63 -10.07 5.17
N SER A 238 -16.38 -10.84 5.94
CA SER A 238 -17.20 -10.33 7.05
C SER A 238 -16.37 -9.76 8.21
N SER A 239 -15.08 -10.02 8.25
CA SER A 239 -14.17 -9.45 9.23
C SER A 239 -13.76 -8.02 8.91
N ILE A 240 -13.96 -7.58 7.67
CA ILE A 240 -13.68 -6.22 7.22
C ILE A 240 -14.80 -5.30 7.73
N LYS A 241 -14.44 -4.28 8.49
CA LYS A 241 -15.39 -3.32 9.05
C LYS A 241 -15.62 -2.16 8.06
N ASN A 242 -16.76 -1.47 8.22
CA ASN A 242 -16.91 -0.17 7.58
C ASN A 242 -15.89 0.80 8.20
N SER A 243 -15.03 1.38 7.37
CA SER A 243 -14.05 2.35 7.86
C SER A 243 -14.73 3.66 8.23
N ASP A 244 -14.39 4.23 9.39
CA ASP A 244 -14.67 5.64 9.66
C ASP A 244 -13.54 6.47 9.01
N ASP A 245 -13.82 7.03 7.84
CA ASP A 245 -12.82 7.77 7.06
C ASP A 245 -12.58 9.20 7.57
N LYS A 246 -13.18 9.58 8.72
CA LYS A 246 -13.03 10.92 9.30
C LYS A 246 -11.59 11.27 9.62
N PHE A 247 -10.78 10.29 10.05
CA PHE A 247 -9.37 10.55 10.34
C PHE A 247 -8.58 10.94 9.07
N LEU A 248 -8.85 10.31 7.91
CA LEU A 248 -8.21 10.70 6.65
C LEU A 248 -8.60 12.11 6.23
N LEU A 249 -9.90 12.44 6.37
CA LEU A 249 -10.36 13.80 6.10
C LEU A 249 -9.72 14.81 7.07
N LYS A 250 -9.60 14.45 8.35
CA LYS A 250 -8.91 15.28 9.34
C LYS A 250 -7.45 15.53 8.94
N ARG A 251 -6.71 14.51 8.56
CA ARG A 251 -5.33 14.68 8.07
C ARG A 251 -5.22 15.61 6.88
N ILE A 252 -6.15 15.51 5.93
CA ILE A 252 -6.18 16.42 4.78
C ILE A 252 -6.44 17.86 5.24
N THR A 253 -7.40 18.06 6.17
CA THR A 253 -7.68 19.39 6.71
C THR A 253 -6.52 19.95 7.52
N ASP A 254 -5.85 19.13 8.35
CA ASP A 254 -4.66 19.55 9.10
C ASP A 254 -3.54 20.06 8.14
N LEU A 255 -3.39 19.44 6.94
CA LEU A 255 -2.47 19.95 5.93
C LEU A 255 -2.96 21.28 5.32
N PHE A 256 -4.26 21.43 5.10
CA PHE A 256 -4.82 22.70 4.61
C PHE A 256 -4.62 23.84 5.62
N ASP A 257 -4.82 23.56 6.90
CA ASP A 257 -4.59 24.51 7.98
C ASP A 257 -3.11 24.93 8.09
N LEU A 258 -2.21 23.95 7.95
CA LEU A 258 -0.76 24.18 8.11
C LEU A 258 -0.13 24.95 6.93
N TYR A 259 -0.53 24.61 5.70
CA TYR A 259 0.11 25.15 4.48
C TYR A 259 -0.76 26.17 3.74
N GLY A 260 -2.02 26.35 4.16
CA GLY A 260 -3.04 27.14 3.49
C GLY A 260 -3.67 26.41 2.29
N ILE A 261 -4.99 26.41 2.22
CA ILE A 261 -5.75 25.66 1.19
C ILE A 261 -5.38 26.10 -0.24
N LYS A 262 -5.03 27.37 -0.44
CA LYS A 262 -4.60 27.92 -1.74
C LYS A 262 -3.33 27.26 -2.28
N PHE A 263 -2.46 26.75 -1.42
CA PHE A 263 -1.24 26.02 -1.81
C PHE A 263 -1.60 24.79 -2.63
N PHE A 264 -2.70 24.10 -2.27
CA PHE A 264 -3.14 22.85 -2.90
C PHE A 264 -4.09 23.08 -4.08
N GLU A 265 -4.49 24.31 -4.40
CA GLU A 265 -5.52 24.61 -5.42
C GLU A 265 -5.24 23.96 -6.79
N LYS A 266 -3.94 23.81 -7.17
CA LYS A 266 -3.53 23.21 -8.45
C LYS A 266 -3.63 21.68 -8.49
N LEU A 267 -3.87 21.03 -7.36
CA LEU A 267 -4.08 19.58 -7.31
C LEU A 267 -5.48 19.22 -7.78
N ASP A 268 -5.58 18.07 -8.45
CA ASP A 268 -6.89 17.49 -8.83
C ASP A 268 -7.47 16.68 -7.65
N ILE A 269 -7.84 17.39 -6.57
CA ILE A 269 -8.37 16.83 -5.32
C ILE A 269 -9.76 17.33 -4.95
N TRP A 270 -10.32 18.24 -5.74
CA TRP A 270 -11.57 18.96 -5.46
C TRP A 270 -12.81 18.25 -6.05
N TYR A 271 -12.69 16.97 -6.39
CA TYR A 271 -13.80 16.17 -6.92
C TYR A 271 -14.65 15.50 -5.84
N MET A 272 -14.16 15.41 -4.61
CA MET A 272 -14.95 14.95 -3.47
C MET A 272 -15.70 16.12 -2.84
N LYS A 273 -16.94 15.87 -2.43
CA LYS A 273 -17.77 16.89 -1.80
C LYS A 273 -17.10 17.50 -0.58
N GLU A 274 -16.51 16.67 0.27
CA GLU A 274 -15.87 17.10 1.52
C GLU A 274 -14.73 18.10 1.26
N THR A 275 -13.84 17.83 0.32
CA THR A 275 -12.73 18.74 0.00
C THR A 275 -13.20 19.97 -0.76
N MET A 276 -14.19 19.83 -1.62
CA MET A 276 -14.81 20.95 -2.35
C MET A 276 -15.49 21.93 -1.39
N ASP A 277 -16.32 21.42 -0.46
CA ASP A 277 -17.02 22.26 0.51
C ASP A 277 -16.03 23.04 1.40
N ILE A 278 -14.94 22.42 1.83
CA ILE A 278 -13.88 23.10 2.59
C ILE A 278 -13.27 24.23 1.77
N PHE A 279 -12.92 23.97 0.50
CA PHE A 279 -12.33 24.99 -0.38
C PHE A 279 -13.27 26.17 -0.59
N ILE A 280 -14.54 25.91 -0.92
CA ILE A 280 -15.55 26.96 -1.17
C ILE A 280 -15.80 27.77 0.10
N ASN A 281 -15.90 27.11 1.26
CA ASN A 281 -16.16 27.77 2.53
C ASN A 281 -15.02 28.73 2.92
N GLU A 282 -13.76 28.37 2.66
CA GLU A 282 -12.62 29.20 2.98
C GLU A 282 -12.36 30.29 1.92
N MET A 283 -12.32 29.89 0.64
CA MET A 283 -11.95 30.79 -0.46
C MET A 283 -13.10 31.60 -1.02
N LYS A 284 -14.37 31.31 -0.66
CA LYS A 284 -15.60 31.95 -1.17
C LYS A 284 -15.74 31.92 -2.70
N ARG A 285 -15.16 30.93 -3.33
CA ARG A 285 -15.20 30.67 -4.77
C ARG A 285 -14.85 29.21 -5.07
N ASP A 286 -15.14 28.77 -6.27
CA ASP A 286 -14.70 27.47 -6.76
C ASP A 286 -13.16 27.40 -6.95
N PRO A 287 -12.56 26.22 -6.81
CA PRO A 287 -11.16 26.00 -7.18
C PRO A 287 -11.00 26.22 -8.69
N LYS A 288 -9.84 26.79 -9.08
CA LYS A 288 -9.52 26.89 -10.50
C LYS A 288 -9.40 25.48 -11.09
N PRO A 289 -10.00 25.22 -12.27
CA PRO A 289 -9.88 23.92 -12.88
C PRO A 289 -8.40 23.58 -13.11
N SER A 290 -7.97 22.43 -12.61
CA SER A 290 -6.68 21.86 -12.97
C SER A 290 -6.67 21.63 -14.49
N ILE A 291 -5.52 21.83 -15.14
CA ILE A 291 -5.36 21.50 -16.57
C ILE A 291 -5.87 20.06 -16.78
N PRO A 292 -6.81 19.83 -17.71
CA PRO A 292 -7.48 18.55 -17.83
C PRO A 292 -6.46 17.44 -17.94
N SER A 293 -6.46 16.54 -16.98
CA SER A 293 -5.58 15.38 -16.92
C SER A 293 -5.65 14.52 -18.19
N LYS A 294 -6.77 14.58 -18.95
CA LYS A 294 -6.91 13.95 -20.27
C LYS A 294 -5.87 14.42 -21.31
N ILE A 295 -5.50 15.69 -21.29
CA ILE A 295 -4.49 16.24 -22.22
C ILE A 295 -3.11 15.65 -21.88
N ILE A 296 -2.84 15.43 -20.60
CA ILE A 296 -1.57 14.85 -20.13
C ILE A 296 -1.45 13.38 -20.54
N MET A 297 -2.54 12.61 -20.42
CA MET A 297 -2.57 11.22 -20.89
C MET A 297 -2.28 11.15 -22.39
N LEU A 298 -2.98 11.95 -23.19
CA LEU A 298 -2.77 11.98 -24.63
C LEU A 298 -1.33 12.33 -25.00
N VAL A 299 -0.72 13.31 -24.31
CA VAL A 299 0.67 13.70 -24.54
C VAL A 299 1.64 12.59 -24.12
N ASN A 300 1.37 11.88 -23.01
CA ASN A 300 2.22 10.77 -22.58
C ASN A 300 2.05 9.53 -23.44
N GLU A 301 0.83 9.20 -23.87
CA GLU A 301 0.59 8.13 -24.87
C GLU A 301 1.29 8.44 -26.21
N TYR A 302 1.21 9.67 -26.69
CA TYR A 302 1.89 10.10 -27.92
C TYR A 302 3.42 10.02 -27.77
N LYS A 303 3.97 10.45 -26.65
CA LYS A 303 5.42 10.31 -26.36
C LYS A 303 5.86 8.86 -26.31
N ASN A 304 5.09 7.97 -25.69
CA ASN A 304 5.41 6.56 -25.63
C ASN A 304 5.31 5.87 -27.03
N ILE A 305 4.34 6.27 -27.85
CA ILE A 305 4.23 5.78 -29.24
C ILE A 305 5.43 6.24 -30.08
N ILE A 306 5.87 7.50 -29.90
CA ILE A 306 7.03 8.04 -30.61
C ILE A 306 8.31 7.35 -30.16
N LEU A 307 8.53 7.20 -28.83
CA LEU A 307 9.70 6.52 -28.28
C LEU A 307 9.78 5.06 -28.74
N ASN A 308 8.67 4.33 -28.77
CA ASN A 308 8.62 2.95 -29.26
C ASN A 308 8.83 2.82 -30.78
N LYS A 309 8.65 3.90 -31.56
CA LYS A 309 8.99 3.93 -33.00
C LYS A 309 10.43 4.32 -33.28
N ILE A 310 11.12 4.97 -32.35
CA ILE A 310 12.52 5.36 -32.47
C ILE A 310 13.47 4.25 -32.01
N ILE A 311 12.97 3.34 -31.13
CA ILE A 311 13.74 2.22 -30.57
C ILE A 311 13.60 0.93 -31.44
N LYS A 312 12.72 0.94 -32.45
CA LYS A 312 12.67 -0.08 -33.52
C LYS A 312 13.41 0.39 -34.77
#